data_51f3e5afe6fa0e8ff5e3b436c70a55ae
#
_entry.id   51f3e5afe6fa0e8ff5e3b436c70a55ae
#
_cell.length_a   1.000
_cell.length_b   1.000
_cell.length_c   1.000
_cell.angle_alpha   90.00
_cell.angle_beta   90.00
_cell.angle_gamma   90.00
#
_symmetry.space_group_name_H-M   'P 1'
#
loop_
_entity.id
_entity.type
_entity.pdbx_description
1 polymer ?
#
loop_
_entity_poly.entity_id
_entity_poly.type
_entity_poly.pdbx_seq_one_letter_code
_entity_poly.pdbx_strand_id
1 'polypeptide(L)'
;MCLRECKTWVALKSIGQHEGEIMKIVVIGGTGLIGSKLVNQLHEHGHEAIAAAPNTGVNTLTGEGLAEVLKGASVVVDVSNSPDWEDAAVLKFFETSTRNLLTYEAAAGVRHHVALSVVGTDRLAESGYFRAKIAQEKLIKESSIPYSIVHATQFFEFLKGLADISMVDGKVHLPHVLFQPMAADDVASGVGRIAVGQPVNGILEIGGPEQFRVDDLVRQRLASLKDPREVVADPSALYSGAKLGERTLVPDDSARLGETRFETWLTQPAAQIPGAHPQATGVAVVTTEKEKESRKKAS
;
A
#
# COMPACT_ATOMS: atom_id res chain seq x y z
N MET A 1 15.95 21.16 28.00
CA MET A 1 14.86 21.82 27.33
C MET A 1 15.22 21.87 25.85
N CYS A 2 14.88 20.80 25.11
CA CYS A 2 15.26 20.60 23.71
C CYS A 2 13.97 20.62 22.90
N LEU A 3 13.75 21.70 22.19
CA LEU A 3 12.62 21.88 21.29
C LEU A 3 12.83 20.93 20.09
N ARG A 4 12.06 19.84 20.01
CA ARG A 4 11.90 19.07 18.78
C ARG A 4 11.13 19.94 17.81
N GLU A 5 11.80 20.44 16.82
CA GLU A 5 11.18 21.12 15.68
C GLU A 5 10.27 20.10 14.96
N CYS A 6 8.99 20.38 15.00
CA CYS A 6 7.95 19.74 14.22
C CYS A 6 8.25 20.03 12.73
N LYS A 7 8.84 19.07 12.02
CA LYS A 7 9.07 19.17 10.57
C LYS A 7 7.75 18.96 9.84
N THR A 8 6.92 19.97 9.85
CA THR A 8 5.72 20.05 9.04
C THR A 8 6.06 20.12 7.54
N TRP A 9 5.17 19.62 6.71
CA TRP A 9 5.20 19.55 5.25
C TRP A 9 5.53 20.86 4.50
N VAL A 10 5.82 21.94 5.19
CA VAL A 10 5.96 23.31 4.65
C VAL A 10 7.32 23.59 4.00
N ALA A 11 8.33 22.73 4.13
CA ALA A 11 9.69 23.04 3.65
C ALA A 11 10.09 22.26 2.37
N LEU A 12 9.36 22.45 1.27
CA LEU A 12 9.82 22.10 -0.09
C LEU A 12 9.63 23.28 -1.06
N LYS A 13 10.30 24.40 -0.76
CA LYS A 13 10.43 25.54 -1.69
C LYS A 13 11.72 25.50 -2.51
N SER A 14 12.21 24.31 -2.92
CA SER A 14 13.38 24.26 -3.82
C SER A 14 13.55 22.97 -4.61
N ILE A 15 12.47 22.30 -5.01
CA ILE A 15 12.53 21.34 -6.12
C ILE A 15 11.69 21.98 -7.20
N GLY A 16 12.27 22.21 -8.40
CA GLY A 16 11.72 23.01 -9.48
C GLY A 16 10.22 22.82 -9.67
N GLN A 17 9.48 23.86 -9.40
CA GLN A 17 8.04 23.92 -9.63
C GLN A 17 7.83 23.88 -11.14
N HIS A 18 7.30 22.75 -11.66
CA HIS A 18 6.46 22.82 -12.86
C HIS A 18 5.08 23.35 -12.43
N GLU A 19 5.05 24.59 -11.92
CA GLU A 19 3.77 25.28 -11.71
C GLU A 19 3.17 25.55 -13.10
N GLY A 20 2.16 24.76 -13.49
CA GLY A 20 1.30 25.07 -14.62
C GLY A 20 1.16 24.02 -15.72
N GLU A 21 1.95 22.93 -15.77
CA GLU A 21 1.76 21.93 -16.81
C GLU A 21 0.68 20.91 -16.39
N ILE A 22 -0.43 20.88 -17.15
CA ILE A 22 -1.45 19.83 -16.99
C ILE A 22 -0.85 18.53 -17.50
N MET A 23 -0.70 17.54 -16.62
CA MET A 23 -0.19 16.21 -16.96
C MET A 23 -1.33 15.23 -17.16
N LYS A 24 -1.20 14.34 -18.16
CA LYS A 24 -2.01 13.14 -18.24
C LYS A 24 -1.36 12.07 -17.36
N ILE A 25 -2.06 11.63 -16.32
CA ILE A 25 -1.60 10.66 -15.33
C ILE A 25 -2.55 9.46 -15.35
N VAL A 26 -2.03 8.27 -15.65
CA VAL A 26 -2.82 7.03 -15.64
C VAL A 26 -2.58 6.32 -14.31
N VAL A 27 -3.67 6.03 -13.59
CA VAL A 27 -3.62 5.36 -12.30
C VAL A 27 -4.10 3.91 -12.46
N ILE A 28 -3.16 2.97 -12.45
CA ILE A 28 -3.44 1.53 -12.48
C ILE A 28 -3.94 1.10 -11.09
N GLY A 29 -5.07 0.37 -11.06
CA GLY A 29 -5.82 0.16 -9.82
C GLY A 29 -6.65 1.39 -9.42
N GLY A 30 -6.91 2.30 -10.37
CA GLY A 30 -7.55 3.60 -10.16
C GLY A 30 -8.97 3.57 -9.59
N THR A 31 -9.63 2.41 -9.58
CA THR A 31 -10.96 2.23 -8.96
C THR A 31 -10.90 1.63 -7.54
N GLY A 32 -9.69 1.29 -7.05
CA GLY A 32 -9.48 0.74 -5.70
C GLY A 32 -9.44 1.80 -4.60
N LEU A 33 -9.17 1.37 -3.37
CA LEU A 33 -9.15 2.23 -2.18
C LEU A 33 -8.22 3.45 -2.34
N ILE A 34 -6.97 3.23 -2.71
CA ILE A 34 -6.01 4.32 -2.89
C ILE A 34 -6.21 5.00 -4.25
N GLY A 35 -6.42 4.21 -5.30
CA GLY A 35 -6.52 4.73 -6.67
C GLY A 35 -7.65 5.72 -6.88
N SER A 36 -8.85 5.45 -6.35
CA SER A 36 -9.99 6.36 -6.49
C SER A 36 -9.76 7.71 -5.79
N LYS A 37 -9.15 7.68 -4.60
CA LYS A 37 -8.77 8.89 -3.85
C LYS A 37 -7.70 9.69 -4.60
N LEU A 38 -6.69 9.00 -5.12
CA LEU A 38 -5.62 9.60 -5.90
C LEU A 38 -6.14 10.28 -7.18
N VAL A 39 -7.00 9.59 -7.94
CA VAL A 39 -7.63 10.16 -9.15
C VAL A 39 -8.39 11.44 -8.82
N ASN A 40 -9.19 11.43 -7.76
CA ASN A 40 -9.94 12.62 -7.33
C ASN A 40 -9.01 13.77 -6.94
N GLN A 41 -7.99 13.51 -6.12
CA GLN A 41 -7.03 14.53 -5.68
C GLN A 41 -6.24 15.11 -6.86
N LEU A 42 -5.83 14.28 -7.83
CA LEU A 42 -5.15 14.77 -9.04
C LEU A 42 -6.04 15.66 -9.90
N HIS A 43 -7.34 15.32 -10.04
CA HIS A 43 -8.32 16.17 -10.71
C HIS A 43 -8.50 17.51 -9.98
N GLU A 44 -8.61 17.52 -8.66
CA GLU A 44 -8.71 18.74 -7.84
C GLU A 44 -7.51 19.67 -8.02
N HIS A 45 -6.33 19.07 -8.32
CA HIS A 45 -5.11 19.83 -8.64
C HIS A 45 -4.95 20.17 -10.13
N GLY A 46 -5.97 19.91 -10.96
CA GLY A 46 -6.02 20.33 -12.36
C GLY A 46 -5.32 19.39 -13.34
N HIS A 47 -4.94 18.19 -12.95
CA HIS A 47 -4.35 17.19 -13.85
C HIS A 47 -5.43 16.34 -14.54
N GLU A 48 -5.11 15.80 -15.72
CA GLU A 48 -5.91 14.78 -16.39
C GLU A 48 -5.58 13.39 -15.78
N ALA A 49 -6.32 12.97 -14.75
CA ALA A 49 -6.12 11.68 -14.12
C ALA A 49 -7.10 10.63 -14.65
N ILE A 50 -6.60 9.46 -15.08
CA ILE A 50 -7.41 8.40 -15.67
C ILE A 50 -7.33 7.16 -14.78
N ALA A 51 -8.50 6.72 -14.28
CA ALA A 51 -8.60 5.45 -13.57
C ALA A 51 -8.53 4.27 -14.55
N ALA A 52 -7.51 3.43 -14.43
CA ALA A 52 -7.30 2.24 -15.22
C ALA A 52 -7.40 0.97 -14.35
N ALA A 53 -8.39 0.13 -14.65
CA ALA A 53 -8.67 -1.11 -13.92
C ALA A 53 -9.50 -2.06 -14.80
N PRO A 54 -9.67 -3.35 -14.46
CA PRO A 54 -10.46 -4.28 -15.25
C PRO A 54 -11.89 -3.80 -15.52
N ASN A 55 -12.53 -3.16 -14.56
CA ASN A 55 -13.89 -2.61 -14.71
C ASN A 55 -13.95 -1.32 -15.56
N THR A 56 -12.80 -0.74 -15.93
CA THR A 56 -12.70 0.36 -16.90
C THR A 56 -12.12 -0.09 -18.24
N GLY A 57 -12.01 -1.39 -18.49
CA GLY A 57 -11.51 -1.96 -19.74
C GLY A 57 -9.98 -2.04 -19.85
N VAL A 58 -9.25 -1.93 -18.74
CA VAL A 58 -7.78 -2.04 -18.72
C VAL A 58 -7.34 -3.22 -17.87
N ASN A 59 -6.69 -4.20 -18.49
CA ASN A 59 -6.19 -5.40 -17.82
C ASN A 59 -4.67 -5.52 -17.98
N THR A 60 -3.94 -5.31 -16.90
CA THR A 60 -2.47 -5.35 -16.90
C THR A 60 -1.92 -6.77 -17.09
N LEU A 61 -2.69 -7.83 -16.80
CA LEU A 61 -2.25 -9.21 -16.99
C LEU A 61 -2.28 -9.64 -18.46
N THR A 62 -3.26 -9.14 -19.23
CA THR A 62 -3.42 -9.47 -20.65
C THR A 62 -2.86 -8.40 -21.58
N GLY A 63 -2.64 -7.19 -21.09
CA GLY A 63 -2.28 -6.02 -21.90
C GLY A 63 -3.46 -5.31 -22.53
N GLU A 64 -4.71 -5.83 -22.35
CA GLU A 64 -5.91 -5.23 -22.89
C GLU A 64 -6.12 -3.79 -22.41
N GLY A 65 -6.40 -2.87 -23.34
CA GLY A 65 -6.62 -1.45 -23.07
C GLY A 65 -5.37 -0.64 -22.69
N LEU A 66 -4.20 -1.26 -22.46
CA LEU A 66 -2.99 -0.54 -22.04
C LEU A 66 -2.49 0.44 -23.10
N ALA A 67 -2.38 0.01 -24.35
CA ALA A 67 -1.89 0.88 -25.43
C ALA A 67 -2.74 2.15 -25.59
N GLU A 68 -4.06 2.00 -25.47
CA GLU A 68 -4.98 3.13 -25.65
C GLU A 68 -4.96 4.08 -24.45
N VAL A 69 -5.04 3.55 -23.23
CA VAL A 69 -5.08 4.40 -22.01
C VAL A 69 -3.78 5.15 -21.81
N LEU A 70 -2.64 4.57 -22.19
CA LEU A 70 -1.32 5.17 -22.02
C LEU A 70 -0.94 6.18 -23.11
N LYS A 71 -1.72 6.27 -24.19
CA LYS A 71 -1.46 7.24 -25.26
C LYS A 71 -1.43 8.68 -24.72
N GLY A 72 -0.26 9.32 -24.82
CA GLY A 72 -0.03 10.68 -24.33
C GLY A 72 0.10 10.79 -22.80
N ALA A 73 0.17 9.68 -22.07
CA ALA A 73 0.42 9.71 -20.62
C ALA A 73 1.85 10.18 -20.32
N SER A 74 1.99 11.13 -19.41
CA SER A 74 3.28 11.59 -18.91
C SER A 74 3.75 10.74 -17.73
N VAL A 75 2.80 10.29 -16.90
CA VAL A 75 3.05 9.56 -15.65
C VAL A 75 2.11 8.36 -15.55
N VAL A 76 2.63 7.26 -15.07
CA VAL A 76 1.83 6.08 -14.66
C VAL A 76 2.02 5.87 -13.17
N VAL A 77 0.92 5.68 -12.45
CA VAL A 77 0.95 5.36 -11.02
C VAL A 77 0.32 3.99 -10.82
N ASP A 78 1.12 3.02 -10.41
CA ASP A 78 0.66 1.66 -10.12
C ASP A 78 0.37 1.52 -8.62
N VAL A 79 -0.93 1.52 -8.28
CA VAL A 79 -1.46 1.21 -6.95
C VAL A 79 -2.30 -0.08 -6.98
N SER A 80 -2.10 -0.90 -8.01
CA SER A 80 -2.81 -2.18 -8.14
C SER A 80 -2.34 -3.21 -7.11
N ASN A 81 -3.20 -4.19 -6.84
CA ASN A 81 -2.88 -5.30 -5.96
C ASN A 81 -3.45 -6.61 -6.52
N SER A 82 -2.88 -7.74 -6.12
CA SER A 82 -3.35 -9.05 -6.55
C SER A 82 -4.73 -9.35 -5.98
N PRO A 83 -5.66 -9.88 -6.78
CA PRO A 83 -6.93 -10.38 -6.28
C PRO A 83 -6.82 -11.72 -5.56
N ASP A 84 -5.70 -12.43 -5.75
CA ASP A 84 -5.39 -13.73 -5.15
C ASP A 84 -4.20 -13.61 -4.19
N TRP A 85 -4.17 -14.42 -3.14
CA TRP A 85 -3.20 -14.36 -2.04
C TRP A 85 -2.32 -15.60 -1.93
N GLU A 86 -2.54 -16.59 -2.78
CA GLU A 86 -1.63 -17.72 -2.89
C GLU A 86 -0.27 -17.24 -3.42
N ASP A 87 0.81 -17.66 -2.78
CA ASP A 87 2.18 -17.16 -3.05
C ASP A 87 2.54 -17.14 -4.54
N ALA A 88 2.24 -18.26 -5.25
CA ALA A 88 2.53 -18.36 -6.68
C ALA A 88 1.66 -17.41 -7.53
N ALA A 89 0.40 -17.21 -7.15
CA ALA A 89 -0.54 -16.34 -7.85
C ALA A 89 -0.18 -14.86 -7.67
N VAL A 90 0.16 -14.46 -6.44
CA VAL A 90 0.62 -13.10 -6.12
C VAL A 90 1.90 -12.76 -6.90
N LEU A 91 2.89 -13.67 -6.87
CA LEU A 91 4.15 -13.47 -7.59
C LEU A 91 3.88 -13.31 -9.10
N LYS A 92 3.11 -14.24 -9.68
CA LYS A 92 2.75 -14.20 -11.11
C LYS A 92 2.01 -12.90 -11.46
N PHE A 93 1.11 -12.44 -10.59
CA PHE A 93 0.38 -11.17 -10.79
C PHE A 93 1.37 -10.02 -10.92
N PHE A 94 2.21 -9.78 -9.91
CA PHE A 94 3.11 -8.64 -9.91
C PHE A 94 4.17 -8.72 -11.02
N GLU A 95 4.73 -9.89 -11.29
CA GLU A 95 5.69 -10.03 -12.40
C GLU A 95 5.05 -9.76 -13.76
N THR A 96 3.86 -10.34 -14.03
CA THR A 96 3.20 -10.21 -15.33
C THR A 96 2.67 -8.80 -15.55
N SER A 97 1.96 -8.23 -14.58
CA SER A 97 1.41 -6.88 -14.67
C SER A 97 2.51 -5.84 -14.86
N THR A 98 3.59 -5.92 -14.07
CA THR A 98 4.69 -4.96 -14.14
C THR A 98 5.43 -5.06 -15.47
N ARG A 99 5.74 -6.26 -15.97
CA ARG A 99 6.37 -6.42 -17.29
C ARG A 99 5.53 -5.83 -18.41
N ASN A 100 4.22 -6.09 -18.40
CA ASN A 100 3.30 -5.52 -19.37
C ASN A 100 3.27 -3.99 -19.26
N LEU A 101 3.08 -3.44 -18.07
CA LEU A 101 3.08 -1.99 -17.84
C LEU A 101 4.34 -1.34 -18.38
N LEU A 102 5.51 -1.78 -17.94
CA LEU A 102 6.79 -1.21 -18.39
C LEU A 102 7.00 -1.30 -19.91
N THR A 103 6.51 -2.38 -20.54
CA THR A 103 6.57 -2.54 -22.00
C THR A 103 5.72 -1.51 -22.73
N TYR A 104 4.46 -1.35 -22.29
CA TYR A 104 3.54 -0.38 -22.90
C TYR A 104 3.90 1.07 -22.58
N GLU A 105 4.41 1.33 -21.37
CA GLU A 105 4.91 2.64 -20.94
C GLU A 105 6.10 3.10 -21.79
N ALA A 106 7.06 2.21 -22.03
CA ALA A 106 8.20 2.52 -22.91
C ALA A 106 7.74 2.85 -24.33
N ALA A 107 6.79 2.10 -24.89
CA ALA A 107 6.21 2.34 -26.20
C ALA A 107 5.40 3.66 -26.27
N ALA A 108 4.77 4.06 -25.18
CA ALA A 108 3.99 5.29 -25.08
C ALA A 108 4.84 6.54 -24.75
N GLY A 109 6.12 6.37 -24.40
CA GLY A 109 7.00 7.45 -23.99
C GLY A 109 6.71 8.04 -22.62
N VAL A 110 6.20 7.21 -21.69
CA VAL A 110 5.97 7.59 -20.29
C VAL A 110 7.29 8.04 -19.64
N ARG A 111 7.25 9.14 -18.94
CA ARG A 111 8.44 9.79 -18.36
C ARG A 111 8.64 9.50 -16.88
N HIS A 112 7.63 8.96 -16.20
CA HIS A 112 7.69 8.65 -14.77
C HIS A 112 6.76 7.48 -14.43
N HIS A 113 7.34 6.38 -13.97
CA HIS A 113 6.61 5.27 -13.36
C HIS A 113 6.63 5.40 -11.84
N VAL A 114 5.48 5.45 -11.19
CA VAL A 114 5.36 5.49 -9.73
C VAL A 114 4.70 4.20 -9.26
N ALA A 115 5.34 3.46 -8.37
CA ALA A 115 4.77 2.25 -7.80
C ALA A 115 4.54 2.39 -6.30
N LEU A 116 3.34 2.03 -5.84
CA LEU A 116 3.06 1.91 -4.41
C LEU A 116 3.53 0.53 -3.92
N SER A 117 4.44 0.54 -2.96
CA SER A 117 4.96 -0.63 -2.26
C SER A 117 4.80 -0.46 -0.75
N VAL A 118 5.48 -1.27 0.06
CA VAL A 118 5.22 -1.37 1.49
C VAL A 118 6.51 -1.18 2.29
N VAL A 119 6.47 -0.41 3.37
CA VAL A 119 7.57 -0.33 4.35
C VAL A 119 7.85 -1.73 4.90
N GLY A 120 9.12 -2.12 4.91
CA GLY A 120 9.57 -3.44 5.34
C GLY A 120 9.58 -4.51 4.25
N THR A 121 9.35 -4.14 2.98
CA THR A 121 9.37 -5.09 1.85
C THR A 121 10.66 -5.90 1.80
N ASP A 122 11.80 -5.29 2.02
CA ASP A 122 13.13 -5.93 2.07
C ASP A 122 13.38 -6.78 3.32
N ARG A 123 12.61 -6.56 4.40
CA ARG A 123 12.76 -7.19 5.72
C ARG A 123 11.84 -8.40 5.92
N LEU A 124 10.91 -8.66 5.00
CA LEU A 124 9.84 -9.66 5.14
C LEU A 124 9.84 -10.69 4.00
N ALA A 125 11.02 -11.05 3.48
CA ALA A 125 11.18 -12.00 2.37
C ALA A 125 10.66 -13.42 2.67
N GLU A 126 10.36 -13.76 3.92
CA GLU A 126 9.69 -15.01 4.30
C GLU A 126 8.22 -15.06 3.82
N SER A 127 7.59 -13.92 3.64
CA SER A 127 6.22 -13.80 3.13
C SER A 127 6.17 -13.87 1.60
N GLY A 128 5.24 -14.65 1.04
CA GLY A 128 5.01 -14.72 -0.41
C GLY A 128 4.63 -13.39 -1.03
N TYR A 129 3.78 -12.64 -0.33
CA TYR A 129 3.40 -11.29 -0.76
C TYR A 129 4.61 -10.35 -0.87
N PHE A 130 5.44 -10.29 0.16
CA PHE A 130 6.62 -9.41 0.13
C PHE A 130 7.67 -9.88 -0.88
N ARG A 131 7.83 -11.19 -1.12
CA ARG A 131 8.64 -11.69 -2.25
C ARG A 131 8.12 -11.18 -3.59
N ALA A 132 6.81 -11.16 -3.78
CA ALA A 132 6.20 -10.65 -5.00
C ALA A 132 6.42 -9.13 -5.15
N LYS A 133 6.35 -8.36 -4.07
CA LYS A 133 6.70 -6.92 -4.08
C LYS A 133 8.19 -6.69 -4.38
N ILE A 134 9.09 -7.48 -3.81
CA ILE A 134 10.53 -7.44 -4.15
C ILE A 134 10.73 -7.70 -5.65
N ALA A 135 10.03 -8.69 -6.23
CA ALA A 135 10.11 -8.99 -7.67
C ALA A 135 9.59 -7.82 -8.53
N GLN A 136 8.47 -7.19 -8.13
CA GLN A 136 7.94 -5.99 -8.78
C GLN A 136 8.96 -4.86 -8.78
N GLU A 137 9.49 -4.52 -7.60
CA GLU A 137 10.48 -3.44 -7.45
C GLU A 137 11.75 -3.70 -8.26
N LYS A 138 12.19 -4.95 -8.32
CA LYS A 138 13.35 -5.33 -9.13
C LYS A 138 13.11 -5.05 -10.60
N LEU A 139 11.96 -5.43 -11.16
CA LEU A 139 11.60 -5.17 -12.56
C LEU A 139 11.58 -3.67 -12.88
N ILE A 140 11.03 -2.86 -11.96
CA ILE A 140 10.99 -1.40 -12.10
C ILE A 140 12.42 -0.82 -12.13
N LYS A 141 13.26 -1.22 -11.17
CA LYS A 141 14.65 -0.76 -11.04
C LYS A 141 15.53 -1.15 -12.25
N GLU A 142 15.23 -2.28 -12.88
CA GLU A 142 15.93 -2.78 -14.08
C GLU A 142 15.40 -2.16 -15.38
N SER A 143 14.29 -1.44 -15.35
CA SER A 143 13.71 -0.78 -16.52
C SER A 143 14.48 0.49 -16.91
N SER A 144 14.28 0.95 -18.16
CA SER A 144 14.82 2.22 -18.65
C SER A 144 13.93 3.43 -18.34
N ILE A 145 12.74 3.20 -17.73
CA ILE A 145 11.78 4.26 -17.44
C ILE A 145 12.18 4.93 -16.11
N PRO A 146 12.28 6.27 -16.06
CA PRO A 146 12.48 6.96 -14.78
C PRO A 146 11.38 6.62 -13.79
N TYR A 147 11.73 6.34 -12.53
CA TYR A 147 10.77 5.80 -11.58
C TYR A 147 10.87 6.41 -10.18
N SER A 148 9.82 6.20 -9.40
CA SER A 148 9.79 6.40 -7.95
C SER A 148 9.01 5.25 -7.31
N ILE A 149 9.62 4.54 -6.36
CA ILE A 149 8.96 3.51 -5.57
C ILE A 149 8.58 4.12 -4.23
N VAL A 150 7.30 4.05 -3.87
CA VAL A 150 6.76 4.61 -2.63
C VAL A 150 6.51 3.47 -1.65
N HIS A 151 7.33 3.35 -0.62
CA HIS A 151 7.06 2.46 0.50
C HIS A 151 6.11 3.17 1.47
N ALA A 152 4.85 2.78 1.49
CA ALA A 152 3.89 3.25 2.48
C ALA A 152 3.84 2.30 3.67
N THR A 153 3.59 2.83 4.87
CA THR A 153 3.21 2.00 6.01
C THR A 153 1.79 1.44 5.79
N GLN A 154 1.35 0.56 6.66
CA GLN A 154 0.02 -0.04 6.58
C GLN A 154 -1.08 1.03 6.77
N PHE A 155 -2.33 0.69 6.45
CA PHE A 155 -3.43 1.65 6.46
C PHE A 155 -4.42 1.37 7.59
N PHE A 156 -5.02 2.41 8.16
CA PHE A 156 -6.04 2.28 9.19
C PHE A 156 -7.27 1.48 8.71
N GLU A 157 -7.60 1.60 7.43
CA GLU A 157 -8.71 0.91 6.78
C GLU A 157 -8.61 -0.63 6.88
N PHE A 158 -7.41 -1.14 7.09
CA PHE A 158 -7.14 -2.58 7.12
C PHE A 158 -7.10 -3.19 8.53
N LEU A 159 -7.18 -2.39 9.57
CA LEU A 159 -7.06 -2.87 10.95
C LEU A 159 -8.11 -3.93 11.33
N LYS A 160 -9.37 -3.78 10.85
CA LYS A 160 -10.39 -4.80 11.05
C LYS A 160 -10.07 -6.09 10.30
N GLY A 161 -9.65 -5.97 9.04
CA GLY A 161 -9.23 -7.11 8.23
C GLY A 161 -8.06 -7.86 8.86
N LEU A 162 -7.09 -7.14 9.44
CA LEU A 162 -6.00 -7.75 10.20
C LEU A 162 -6.52 -8.56 11.39
N ALA A 163 -7.50 -8.04 12.14
CA ALA A 163 -8.15 -8.80 13.19
C ALA A 163 -8.86 -10.06 12.66
N ASP A 164 -9.54 -9.96 11.50
CA ASP A 164 -10.31 -11.06 10.92
C ASP A 164 -9.42 -12.25 10.55
N ILE A 165 -8.22 -11.98 10.01
CA ILE A 165 -7.28 -13.03 9.58
C ILE A 165 -6.39 -13.54 10.70
N SER A 166 -6.30 -12.82 11.82
CA SER A 166 -5.47 -13.19 12.98
C SER A 166 -6.24 -13.99 14.04
N MET A 167 -7.38 -14.58 13.65
CA MET A 167 -8.21 -15.38 14.55
C MET A 167 -7.61 -16.77 14.79
N VAL A 168 -7.37 -17.10 16.08
CA VAL A 168 -6.97 -18.41 16.55
C VAL A 168 -7.80 -18.73 17.79
N ASP A 169 -8.46 -19.87 17.83
CA ASP A 169 -9.28 -20.34 18.97
C ASP A 169 -10.27 -19.28 19.52
N GLY A 170 -10.89 -18.51 18.61
CA GLY A 170 -11.90 -17.50 18.95
C GLY A 170 -11.34 -16.16 19.42
N LYS A 171 -10.03 -15.97 19.45
CA LYS A 171 -9.36 -14.73 19.83
C LYS A 171 -8.48 -14.20 18.70
N VAL A 172 -8.21 -12.90 18.70
CA VAL A 172 -7.31 -12.25 17.74
C VAL A 172 -5.87 -12.27 18.30
N HIS A 173 -4.96 -13.00 17.68
CA HIS A 173 -3.57 -13.12 18.10
C HIS A 173 -2.67 -12.23 17.26
N LEU A 174 -2.01 -11.24 17.87
CA LEU A 174 -1.18 -10.25 17.19
C LEU A 174 0.16 -10.05 17.92
N PRO A 175 1.25 -9.78 17.18
CA PRO A 175 2.54 -9.46 17.79
C PRO A 175 2.51 -8.10 18.47
N HIS A 176 3.20 -7.98 19.62
CA HIS A 176 3.32 -6.73 20.38
C HIS A 176 4.57 -5.94 19.94
N VAL A 177 4.58 -5.48 18.68
CA VAL A 177 5.68 -4.74 18.07
C VAL A 177 5.21 -3.36 17.58
N LEU A 178 6.15 -2.48 17.24
CA LEU A 178 5.82 -1.15 16.75
C LEU A 178 5.17 -1.18 15.36
N PHE A 179 4.18 -0.31 15.19
CA PHE A 179 3.34 -0.17 14.03
C PHE A 179 3.04 1.32 13.79
N GLN A 180 3.13 1.79 12.55
CA GLN A 180 2.95 3.21 12.25
C GLN A 180 2.03 3.42 11.04
N PRO A 181 0.79 2.90 11.09
CA PRO A 181 -0.12 2.97 9.96
C PRO A 181 -0.62 4.39 9.71
N MET A 182 -1.15 4.62 8.51
CA MET A 182 -1.64 5.90 8.04
C MET A 182 -3.03 5.79 7.40
N ALA A 183 -3.70 6.91 7.22
CA ALA A 183 -4.98 6.96 6.51
C ALA A 183 -4.78 6.79 5.00
N ALA A 184 -5.71 6.12 4.32
CA ALA A 184 -5.68 5.93 2.86
C ALA A 184 -5.68 7.28 2.10
N ASP A 185 -6.29 8.33 2.63
CA ASP A 185 -6.26 9.67 2.06
C ASP A 185 -4.85 10.27 2.09
N ASP A 186 -4.11 10.07 3.18
CA ASP A 186 -2.71 10.51 3.30
C ASP A 186 -1.79 9.72 2.37
N VAL A 187 -2.06 8.40 2.17
CA VAL A 187 -1.35 7.58 1.17
C VAL A 187 -1.55 8.16 -0.21
N ALA A 188 -2.80 8.43 -0.61
CA ALA A 188 -3.13 8.99 -1.91
C ALA A 188 -2.44 10.35 -2.11
N SER A 189 -2.48 11.22 -1.09
CA SER A 189 -1.79 12.52 -1.12
C SER A 189 -0.27 12.39 -1.25
N GLY A 190 0.34 11.44 -0.51
CA GLY A 190 1.76 11.18 -0.58
C GLY A 190 2.21 10.68 -1.96
N VAL A 191 1.48 9.71 -2.51
CA VAL A 191 1.72 9.16 -3.86
C VAL A 191 1.49 10.23 -4.92
N GLY A 192 0.40 11.02 -4.82
CA GLY A 192 0.08 12.10 -5.75
C GLY A 192 1.18 13.14 -5.85
N ARG A 193 1.71 13.60 -4.72
CA ARG A 193 2.84 14.55 -4.68
C ARG A 193 4.10 14.01 -5.33
N ILE A 194 4.36 12.70 -5.20
CA ILE A 194 5.50 12.05 -5.85
C ILE A 194 5.25 11.94 -7.36
N ALA A 195 4.03 11.61 -7.77
CA ALA A 195 3.65 11.46 -9.17
C ALA A 195 3.79 12.75 -9.98
N VAL A 196 3.44 13.90 -9.39
CA VAL A 196 3.59 15.20 -10.05
C VAL A 196 5.00 15.80 -9.92
N GLY A 197 5.87 15.18 -9.13
CA GLY A 197 7.27 15.58 -8.97
C GLY A 197 8.20 14.95 -10.00
N GLN A 198 9.51 15.22 -9.85
CA GLN A 198 10.54 14.58 -10.67
C GLN A 198 10.79 13.16 -10.20
N PRO A 199 11.07 12.20 -11.11
CA PRO A 199 11.49 10.85 -10.75
C PRO A 199 12.73 10.87 -9.87
N VAL A 200 12.70 10.10 -8.77
CA VAL A 200 13.86 10.01 -7.86
C VAL A 200 14.79 8.85 -8.20
N ASN A 201 14.36 7.94 -9.08
CA ASN A 201 15.06 6.69 -9.42
C ASN A 201 15.50 5.92 -8.16
N GLY A 202 14.60 5.83 -7.20
CA GLY A 202 14.84 5.27 -5.89
C GLY A 202 13.55 5.01 -5.11
N ILE A 203 13.73 4.75 -3.82
CA ILE A 203 12.65 4.48 -2.86
C ILE A 203 12.43 5.72 -1.99
N LEU A 204 11.17 6.03 -1.72
CA LEU A 204 10.72 7.03 -0.77
C LEU A 204 9.79 6.38 0.24
N GLU A 205 9.96 6.64 1.52
CA GLU A 205 9.05 6.14 2.55
C GLU A 205 8.03 7.19 2.98
N ILE A 206 6.78 6.74 3.17
CA ILE A 206 5.70 7.53 3.76
C ILE A 206 5.05 6.73 4.89
N GLY A 207 4.61 7.40 5.95
CA GLY A 207 4.02 6.74 7.11
C GLY A 207 3.03 7.62 7.87
N GLY A 208 2.33 7.02 8.82
CA GLY A 208 1.42 7.76 9.71
C GLY A 208 2.17 8.67 10.69
N PRO A 209 1.47 9.65 11.27
CA PRO A 209 2.07 10.58 12.23
C PRO A 209 2.31 9.97 13.60
N GLU A 210 1.76 8.79 13.88
CA GLU A 210 1.74 8.17 15.20
C GLU A 210 2.24 6.73 15.16
N GLN A 211 2.97 6.33 16.20
CA GLN A 211 3.40 4.94 16.42
C GLN A 211 2.52 4.29 17.50
N PHE A 212 2.18 3.03 17.28
CA PHE A 212 1.35 2.21 18.17
C PHE A 212 2.00 0.84 18.37
N ARG A 213 1.46 0.02 19.27
CA ARG A 213 1.62 -1.44 19.24
C ARG A 213 0.53 -2.04 18.35
N VAL A 214 0.87 -3.07 17.56
CA VAL A 214 -0.09 -3.70 16.62
C VAL A 214 -1.36 -4.14 17.33
N ASP A 215 -1.22 -4.93 18.41
CA ASP A 215 -2.34 -5.46 19.20
C ASP A 215 -3.15 -4.35 19.89
N ASP A 216 -2.49 -3.30 20.40
CA ASP A 216 -3.19 -2.16 21.05
C ASP A 216 -4.02 -1.37 20.05
N LEU A 217 -3.49 -1.10 18.86
CA LEU A 217 -4.22 -0.35 17.84
C LEU A 217 -5.42 -1.14 17.29
N VAL A 218 -5.23 -2.44 17.05
CA VAL A 218 -6.33 -3.32 16.61
C VAL A 218 -7.41 -3.41 17.71
N ARG A 219 -7.04 -3.51 18.98
CA ARG A 219 -7.98 -3.49 20.11
C ARG A 219 -8.81 -2.19 20.14
N GLN A 220 -8.15 -1.03 19.96
CA GLN A 220 -8.84 0.26 19.87
C GLN A 220 -9.81 0.30 18.68
N ARG A 221 -9.38 -0.22 17.52
CA ARG A 221 -10.24 -0.31 16.33
C ARG A 221 -11.46 -1.18 16.56
N LEU A 222 -11.32 -2.38 17.13
CA LEU A 222 -12.42 -3.28 17.43
C LEU A 222 -13.38 -2.64 18.45
N ALA A 223 -12.85 -1.99 19.48
CA ALA A 223 -13.68 -1.26 20.45
C ALA A 223 -14.51 -0.15 19.78
N SER A 224 -13.95 0.60 18.85
CA SER A 224 -14.68 1.64 18.09
C SER A 224 -15.82 1.08 17.24
N LEU A 225 -15.68 -0.17 16.78
CA LEU A 225 -16.71 -0.90 16.02
C LEU A 225 -17.70 -1.65 16.93
N LYS A 226 -17.53 -1.59 18.27
CA LYS A 226 -18.27 -2.43 19.24
C LYS A 226 -18.13 -3.93 18.97
N ASP A 227 -17.00 -4.34 18.42
CA ASP A 227 -16.65 -5.73 18.15
C ASP A 227 -16.13 -6.37 19.45
N PRO A 228 -16.77 -7.44 19.99
CA PRO A 228 -16.46 -7.99 21.31
C PRO A 228 -15.22 -8.92 21.32
N ARG A 229 -14.56 -9.13 20.19
CA ARG A 229 -13.41 -10.05 20.10
C ARG A 229 -12.27 -9.62 21.02
N GLU A 230 -11.73 -10.59 21.74
CA GLU A 230 -10.54 -10.41 22.58
C GLU A 230 -9.29 -10.35 21.70
N VAL A 231 -8.41 -9.37 21.93
CA VAL A 231 -7.10 -9.24 21.27
C VAL A 231 -6.00 -9.65 22.26
N VAL A 232 -5.24 -10.64 21.87
CA VAL A 232 -4.12 -11.22 22.65
C VAL A 232 -2.80 -10.79 22.06
N ALA A 233 -1.92 -10.23 22.88
CA ALA A 233 -0.52 -10.00 22.53
C ALA A 233 0.21 -11.35 22.49
N ASP A 234 0.60 -11.81 21.29
CA ASP A 234 1.23 -13.10 21.08
C ASP A 234 2.59 -12.93 20.38
N PRO A 235 3.71 -13.17 21.10
CA PRO A 235 5.05 -13.06 20.51
C PRO A 235 5.34 -14.07 19.40
N SER A 236 4.50 -15.11 19.26
CA SER A 236 4.62 -16.13 18.22
C SER A 236 3.76 -15.85 16.99
N ALA A 237 2.86 -14.86 17.07
CA ALA A 237 1.99 -14.49 15.96
C ALA A 237 2.80 -14.01 14.76
N LEU A 238 2.41 -14.48 13.58
CA LEU A 238 3.02 -14.10 12.30
C LEU A 238 2.21 -12.99 11.63
N TYR A 239 2.91 -12.14 10.91
CA TYR A 239 2.32 -11.13 10.04
C TYR A 239 2.57 -11.51 8.58
N SER A 240 1.53 -11.80 7.83
CA SER A 240 1.63 -12.30 6.45
C SER A 240 2.58 -13.49 6.30
N GLY A 241 2.64 -14.36 7.30
CA GLY A 241 3.50 -15.53 7.31
C GLY A 241 4.94 -15.28 7.76
N ALA A 242 5.32 -14.05 8.08
CA ALA A 242 6.65 -13.69 8.55
C ALA A 242 6.64 -13.24 10.02
N LYS A 243 7.75 -13.47 10.72
CA LYS A 243 7.95 -12.95 12.08
C LYS A 243 8.39 -11.49 12.02
N LEU A 244 7.74 -10.63 12.82
CA LEU A 244 8.12 -9.23 12.93
C LEU A 244 9.22 -9.01 13.97
N GLY A 245 10.21 -8.19 13.63
CA GLY A 245 11.06 -7.50 14.59
C GLY A 245 10.36 -6.25 15.12
N GLU A 246 10.92 -5.64 16.17
CA GLU A 246 10.34 -4.49 16.89
C GLU A 246 9.95 -3.32 15.98
N ARG A 247 10.73 -3.03 14.93
CA ARG A 247 10.53 -1.88 14.03
C ARG A 247 10.31 -2.28 12.56
N THR A 248 9.97 -3.52 12.28
CA THR A 248 9.84 -4.01 10.89
C THR A 248 8.80 -3.23 10.09
N LEU A 249 7.72 -2.77 10.73
CA LEU A 249 6.62 -2.03 10.11
C LEU A 249 6.65 -0.51 10.43
N VAL A 250 7.82 -0.01 10.84
CA VAL A 250 8.05 1.41 11.10
C VAL A 250 8.98 1.95 10.01
N PRO A 251 8.65 3.08 9.39
CA PRO A 251 9.47 3.67 8.36
C PRO A 251 10.76 4.27 8.94
N ASP A 252 11.70 4.61 8.08
CA ASP A 252 12.92 5.31 8.45
C ASP A 252 12.64 6.75 8.93
N ASP A 253 13.57 7.33 9.67
CA ASP A 253 13.44 8.69 10.22
C ASP A 253 13.36 9.78 9.15
N SER A 254 13.73 9.47 7.89
CA SER A 254 13.60 10.36 6.73
C SER A 254 12.22 10.29 6.05
N ALA A 255 11.36 9.36 6.47
CA ALA A 255 10.05 9.18 5.89
C ALA A 255 9.18 10.44 6.01
N ARG A 256 8.35 10.66 4.99
CA ARG A 256 7.35 11.73 5.03
C ARG A 256 6.11 11.23 5.77
N LEU A 257 5.72 11.95 6.81
CA LEU A 257 4.57 11.56 7.61
C LEU A 257 3.29 12.24 7.12
N GLY A 258 2.21 11.46 7.09
CA GLY A 258 0.86 11.98 6.91
C GLY A 258 0.41 12.84 8.10
N GLU A 259 -0.74 13.48 7.96
CA GLU A 259 -1.26 14.41 8.96
C GLU A 259 -2.44 13.82 9.76
N THR A 260 -3.11 12.79 9.21
CA THR A 260 -4.32 12.22 9.80
C THR A 260 -3.99 11.33 10.98
N ARG A 261 -4.30 11.80 12.18
CA ARG A 261 -4.18 11.02 13.42
C ARG A 261 -5.28 9.96 13.51
N PHE A 262 -5.00 8.85 14.19
CA PHE A 262 -5.95 7.74 14.31
C PHE A 262 -7.29 8.16 14.92
N GLU A 263 -7.27 8.95 16.00
CA GLU A 263 -8.51 9.47 16.62
C GLU A 263 -9.33 10.31 15.63
N THR A 264 -8.67 11.18 14.85
CA THR A 264 -9.33 11.98 13.82
C THR A 264 -9.93 11.10 12.74
N TRP A 265 -9.16 10.09 12.27
CA TRP A 265 -9.64 9.15 11.28
C TRP A 265 -10.88 8.37 11.75
N LEU A 266 -10.95 7.98 13.02
CA LEU A 266 -12.13 7.30 13.59
C LEU A 266 -13.44 8.10 13.48
N THR A 267 -13.38 9.41 13.37
CA THR A 267 -14.56 10.27 13.19
C THR A 267 -15.01 10.41 11.74
N GLN A 268 -14.22 9.95 10.79
CA GLN A 268 -14.49 10.08 9.37
C GLN A 268 -15.45 9.01 8.86
N PRO A 269 -16.26 9.27 7.79
CA PRO A 269 -17.15 8.26 7.19
C PRO A 269 -16.41 6.99 6.74
N ALA A 270 -15.18 7.11 6.25
CA ALA A 270 -14.34 5.98 5.86
C ALA A 270 -14.09 4.99 7.01
N ALA A 271 -13.99 5.46 8.25
CA ALA A 271 -13.84 4.61 9.42
C ALA A 271 -15.10 3.83 9.78
N GLN A 272 -16.26 4.25 9.31
CA GLN A 272 -17.55 3.59 9.57
C GLN A 272 -17.79 2.40 8.62
N ILE A 273 -17.03 2.30 7.52
CA ILE A 273 -17.11 1.18 6.60
C ILE A 273 -16.38 -0.01 7.26
N PRO A 274 -17.05 -1.16 7.49
CA PRO A 274 -16.36 -2.37 7.95
C PRO A 274 -15.26 -2.70 6.93
N GLY A 275 -14.04 -2.79 7.41
CA GLY A 275 -12.80 -2.78 6.64
C GLY A 275 -12.86 -3.48 5.29
N ALA A 276 -12.16 -2.94 4.31
CA ALA A 276 -11.88 -3.63 3.06
C ALA A 276 -11.36 -5.05 3.38
N HIS A 277 -11.82 -6.03 2.63
CA HIS A 277 -11.49 -7.44 2.85
C HIS A 277 -9.97 -7.59 3.07
N PRO A 278 -9.49 -8.46 3.98
CA PRO A 278 -8.04 -8.68 4.22
C PRO A 278 -7.26 -8.92 2.94
N GLN A 279 -7.93 -9.47 1.93
CA GLN A 279 -7.42 -9.65 0.57
C GLN A 279 -6.97 -8.35 -0.13
N ALA A 280 -7.39 -7.18 0.34
CA ALA A 280 -6.89 -5.89 -0.17
C ALA A 280 -5.63 -5.38 0.56
N THR A 281 -5.16 -6.09 1.60
CA THR A 281 -4.13 -5.58 2.52
C THR A 281 -2.75 -6.21 2.34
N GLY A 282 -2.62 -7.22 1.50
CA GLY A 282 -1.37 -8.00 1.45
C GLY A 282 -1.13 -8.87 2.69
N VAL A 283 -2.12 -9.05 3.54
CA VAL A 283 -2.00 -9.91 4.73
C VAL A 283 -2.59 -11.28 4.42
N ALA A 284 -1.73 -12.26 4.11
CA ALA A 284 -2.16 -13.64 3.90
C ALA A 284 -2.51 -14.31 5.23
N VAL A 285 -3.61 -15.07 5.22
CA VAL A 285 -3.93 -15.99 6.33
C VAL A 285 -2.97 -17.15 6.27
N VAL A 286 -2.05 -17.25 7.21
CA VAL A 286 -1.27 -18.47 7.40
C VAL A 286 -2.00 -19.33 8.42
N THR A 287 -2.76 -20.31 7.93
CA THR A 287 -3.19 -21.42 8.77
C THR A 287 -1.95 -22.21 9.19
N THR A 288 -1.79 -22.40 10.48
CA THR A 288 -0.69 -23.21 11.02
C THR A 288 -0.72 -24.63 10.42
N GLU A 289 0.42 -25.30 10.32
CA GLU A 289 0.49 -26.69 9.80
C GLU A 289 -0.49 -27.63 10.50
N LYS A 290 -0.81 -27.37 11.77
CA LYS A 290 -1.81 -28.14 12.53
C LYS A 290 -3.23 -28.04 11.96
N GLU A 291 -3.65 -26.89 11.42
CA GLU A 291 -4.97 -26.77 10.79
C GLU A 291 -5.02 -27.43 9.41
N LYS A 292 -3.88 -27.43 8.67
CA LYS A 292 -3.76 -28.18 7.40
C LYS A 292 -3.87 -29.69 7.64
N GLU A 293 -3.29 -30.21 8.73
CA GLU A 293 -3.42 -31.64 9.12
C GLU A 293 -4.83 -31.97 9.61
N SER A 294 -5.49 -31.09 10.34
CA SER A 294 -6.86 -31.28 10.83
C SER A 294 -7.87 -31.36 9.68
N ARG A 295 -7.75 -30.50 8.66
CA ARG A 295 -8.59 -30.54 7.46
C ARG A 295 -8.35 -31.77 6.59
N LYS A 296 -7.10 -32.27 6.54
CA LYS A 296 -6.75 -33.49 5.83
C LYS A 296 -7.28 -34.78 6.49
N LYS A 297 -7.58 -34.75 7.80
CA LYS A 297 -8.17 -35.86 8.55
C LYS A 297 -9.70 -35.85 8.55
N ALA A 298 -10.33 -34.74 8.10
CA ALA A 298 -11.79 -34.56 8.06
C ALA A 298 -12.39 -34.74 6.64
N SER A 299 -11.57 -34.97 5.63
CA SER A 299 -11.95 -35.35 4.26
C SER A 299 -11.52 -36.82 4.00
#